data_fcf72b95f930c531918ef9455fff09b9
#
_entry.id   fcf72b95f930c531918ef9455fff09b9
#
_cell.length_a   1.000
_cell.length_b   1.000
_cell.length_c   1.000
_cell.angle_alpha   90.00
_cell.angle_beta   90.00
_cell.angle_gamma   90.00
#
_symmetry.space_group_name_H-M   'P 1'
#
loop_
_entity.id
_entity.type
_entity.pdbx_description
1 polymer ?
#
loop_
_entity_poly.entity_id
_entity_poly.type
_entity_poly.pdbx_seq_one_letter_code
_entity_poly.pdbx_strand_id
1 'polypeptide(L)'
;ITAGKDVCVQWVRGYYILGDDLHNQSIFTKILKAAQEGKETFPFTSGKNKYDFISVQELADQIALVAMQNKVDGIINCCTGRPVSLAEQVEKFISDNNLNIKLEYGAFKDRPYDSPMVWGSRDKFNRILDEYK
;
A
#
# COMPACT_ATOMS: atom_id res chain seq x y z
N ILE A 1 -13.79 21.30 16.74
CA ILE A 1 -14.94 20.39 17.00
C ILE A 1 -14.76 19.66 18.33
N THR A 2 -13.54 19.31 18.70
CA THR A 2 -13.25 18.57 19.95
C THR A 2 -12.65 19.47 21.05
N ALA A 3 -12.47 20.78 20.80
CA ALA A 3 -11.91 21.69 21.77
C ALA A 3 -12.77 21.75 23.05
N GLY A 4 -12.11 21.62 24.23
CA GLY A 4 -12.77 21.62 25.54
C GLY A 4 -13.53 20.35 25.88
N LYS A 5 -13.43 19.29 25.04
CA LYS A 5 -14.04 17.98 25.30
C LYS A 5 -12.95 16.94 25.58
N ASP A 6 -13.26 16.01 26.48
CA ASP A 6 -12.37 14.89 26.79
C ASP A 6 -12.51 13.79 25.72
N VAL A 7 -12.06 14.11 24.49
CA VAL A 7 -12.18 13.22 23.34
C VAL A 7 -10.79 12.96 22.75
N CYS A 8 -10.44 11.69 22.60
CA CYS A 8 -9.22 11.28 21.89
C CYS A 8 -9.51 11.24 20.40
N VAL A 9 -8.74 11.98 19.62
CA VAL A 9 -8.86 12.00 18.15
C VAL A 9 -7.64 11.33 17.53
N GLN A 10 -7.90 10.33 16.71
CA GLN A 10 -6.89 9.59 15.96
C GLN A 10 -7.15 9.73 14.48
N TRP A 11 -6.20 10.32 13.76
CA TRP A 11 -6.26 10.47 12.31
C TRP A 11 -5.35 9.42 11.68
N VAL A 12 -5.96 8.36 11.14
CA VAL A 12 -5.21 7.25 10.52
C VAL A 12 -4.90 7.58 9.06
N ARG A 13 -3.63 7.42 8.68
CA ARG A 13 -3.20 7.49 7.28
C ARG A 13 -2.82 6.11 6.80
N GLY A 14 -3.58 5.57 5.83
CA GLY A 14 -3.22 4.38 5.09
C GLY A 14 -2.36 4.74 3.88
N TYR A 15 -1.60 3.77 3.39
CA TYR A 15 -0.71 3.97 2.24
C TYR A 15 -1.25 3.21 1.01
N TYR A 16 -0.41 2.47 0.29
CA TYR A 16 -0.81 1.78 -0.94
C TYR A 16 -1.41 0.42 -0.58
N ILE A 17 -2.73 0.35 -0.56
CA ILE A 17 -3.47 -0.81 -0.06
C ILE A 17 -3.59 -1.87 -1.15
N LEU A 18 -3.18 -3.10 -0.83
CA LEU A 18 -3.33 -4.27 -1.68
C LEU A 18 -4.55 -5.08 -1.24
N GLY A 19 -5.46 -5.33 -2.16
CA GLY A 19 -6.67 -6.13 -1.90
C GLY A 19 -7.08 -6.95 -3.13
N ASP A 20 -8.02 -7.85 -2.94
CA ASP A 20 -8.47 -8.80 -3.95
C ASP A 20 -9.67 -8.29 -4.78
N ASP A 21 -9.91 -6.98 -4.76
CA ASP A 21 -11.02 -6.39 -5.47
C ASP A 21 -10.74 -6.30 -6.98
N LEU A 22 -11.52 -7.03 -7.77
CA LEU A 22 -11.44 -7.03 -9.22
C LEU A 22 -12.15 -5.83 -9.88
N HIS A 23 -12.85 -5.02 -9.10
CA HIS A 23 -13.64 -3.89 -9.60
C HIS A 23 -12.90 -2.55 -9.54
N ASN A 24 -11.73 -2.49 -8.91
CA ASN A 24 -10.95 -1.27 -8.83
C ASN A 24 -10.16 -0.99 -10.13
N GLN A 25 -9.54 0.19 -10.20
CA GLN A 25 -8.74 0.62 -11.36
C GLN A 25 -7.23 0.49 -11.11
N SER A 26 -6.83 -0.35 -10.16
CA SER A 26 -5.41 -0.55 -9.84
C SER A 26 -4.67 -1.22 -10.99
N ILE A 27 -3.35 -1.05 -11.01
CA ILE A 27 -2.49 -1.73 -11.97
C ILE A 27 -2.60 -3.25 -11.86
N PHE A 28 -2.77 -3.78 -10.65
CA PHE A 28 -2.91 -5.22 -10.41
C PHE A 28 -4.17 -5.79 -11.08
N THR A 29 -5.29 -5.10 -10.95
CA THR A 29 -6.53 -5.47 -11.62
C THR A 29 -6.39 -5.42 -13.15
N LYS A 30 -5.72 -4.39 -13.67
CA LYS A 30 -5.49 -4.24 -15.12
C LYS A 30 -4.62 -5.38 -15.66
N ILE A 31 -3.58 -5.77 -14.95
CA ILE A 31 -2.71 -6.90 -15.33
C ILE A 31 -3.49 -8.21 -15.30
N LEU A 32 -4.30 -8.44 -14.27
CA LEU A 32 -5.12 -9.63 -14.14
C LEU A 32 -6.11 -9.76 -15.33
N LYS A 33 -6.79 -8.66 -15.67
CA LYS A 33 -7.69 -8.62 -16.82
C LYS A 33 -6.95 -8.90 -18.13
N ALA A 34 -5.78 -8.29 -18.32
CA ALA A 34 -4.97 -8.51 -19.52
C ALA A 34 -4.54 -9.97 -19.65
N ALA A 35 -4.15 -10.61 -18.57
CA ALA A 35 -3.80 -12.02 -18.54
C ALA A 35 -5.00 -12.91 -18.85
N GLN A 36 -6.19 -12.59 -18.33
CA GLN A 36 -7.43 -13.29 -18.62
C GLN A 36 -7.85 -13.16 -20.08
N GLU A 37 -7.54 -12.03 -20.72
CA GLU A 37 -7.77 -11.80 -22.15
C GLU A 37 -6.75 -12.50 -23.05
N GLY A 38 -5.79 -13.22 -22.49
CA GLY A 38 -4.75 -13.95 -23.23
C GLY A 38 -3.60 -13.08 -23.72
N LYS A 39 -3.44 -11.87 -23.21
CA LYS A 39 -2.30 -11.00 -23.57
C LYS A 39 -1.01 -11.57 -22.98
N GLU A 40 0.04 -11.60 -23.78
CA GLU A 40 1.35 -12.12 -23.37
C GLU A 40 2.22 -11.06 -22.72
N THR A 41 1.95 -9.78 -22.99
CA THR A 41 2.72 -8.65 -22.46
C THR A 41 1.80 -7.57 -21.91
N PHE A 42 2.35 -6.76 -21.00
CA PHE A 42 1.66 -5.62 -20.41
C PHE A 42 2.59 -4.40 -20.43
N PRO A 43 2.19 -3.29 -21.09
CA PRO A 43 3.03 -2.09 -21.14
C PRO A 43 3.18 -1.48 -19.75
N PHE A 44 4.42 -1.13 -19.40
CA PHE A 44 4.80 -0.73 -18.05
C PHE A 44 5.82 0.39 -18.10
N THR A 45 6.00 1.11 -17.01
CA THR A 45 7.07 2.10 -16.83
C THR A 45 8.38 1.40 -16.45
N SER A 46 9.35 2.13 -15.92
CA SER A 46 10.54 1.50 -15.33
C SER A 46 10.23 0.71 -14.06
N GLY A 47 9.12 1.06 -13.39
CA GLY A 47 8.71 0.47 -12.12
C GLY A 47 9.68 0.71 -10.97
N LYS A 48 10.58 1.67 -11.07
CA LYS A 48 11.64 1.95 -10.07
C LYS A 48 11.13 2.67 -8.84
N ASN A 49 10.03 3.41 -8.95
CA ASN A 49 9.45 4.13 -7.82
C ASN A 49 9.05 3.15 -6.71
N LYS A 50 9.36 3.52 -5.48
CA LYS A 50 9.07 2.68 -4.30
C LYS A 50 7.91 3.23 -3.51
N TYR A 51 7.08 2.33 -3.02
CA TYR A 51 5.88 2.65 -2.25
C TYR A 51 5.76 1.72 -1.05
N ASP A 52 5.09 2.20 -0.02
CA ASP A 52 4.75 1.41 1.16
C ASP A 52 3.44 0.68 0.89
N PHE A 53 3.55 -0.56 0.43
CA PHE A 53 2.39 -1.42 0.16
C PHE A 53 1.98 -2.16 1.42
N ILE A 54 0.69 -2.18 1.71
CA ILE A 54 0.12 -2.87 2.86
C ILE A 54 -1.11 -3.67 2.42
N SER A 55 -1.25 -4.89 2.93
CA SER A 55 -2.45 -5.68 2.66
C SER A 55 -3.66 -5.12 3.41
N VAL A 56 -4.86 -5.36 2.88
CA VAL A 56 -6.11 -4.98 3.55
C VAL A 56 -6.17 -5.57 4.95
N GLN A 57 -5.76 -6.82 5.11
CA GLN A 57 -5.79 -7.51 6.41
C GLN A 57 -4.85 -6.84 7.42
N GLU A 58 -3.61 -6.58 7.02
CA GLU A 58 -2.65 -5.91 7.90
C GLU A 58 -3.11 -4.50 8.27
N LEU A 59 -3.64 -3.76 7.31
CA LEU A 59 -4.18 -2.42 7.57
C LEU A 59 -5.34 -2.48 8.55
N ALA A 60 -6.28 -3.42 8.38
CA ALA A 60 -7.41 -3.61 9.28
C ALA A 60 -6.94 -3.95 10.71
N ASP A 61 -5.96 -4.82 10.84
CA ASP A 61 -5.38 -5.20 12.12
C ASP A 61 -4.72 -4.00 12.81
N GLN A 62 -3.98 -3.18 12.06
CA GLN A 62 -3.36 -1.96 12.57
C GLN A 62 -4.42 -0.94 13.03
N ILE A 63 -5.45 -0.72 12.24
CA ILE A 63 -6.54 0.20 12.60
C ILE A 63 -7.26 -0.27 13.89
N ALA A 64 -7.50 -1.57 14.00
CA ALA A 64 -8.10 -2.14 15.21
C ALA A 64 -7.25 -1.87 16.45
N LEU A 65 -5.95 -2.07 16.38
CA LEU A 65 -5.03 -1.76 17.49
C LEU A 65 -5.02 -0.28 17.84
N VAL A 66 -5.04 0.61 16.84
CA VAL A 66 -5.11 2.06 17.07
C VAL A 66 -6.41 2.41 17.81
N ALA A 67 -7.53 1.82 17.42
CA ALA A 67 -8.84 2.09 18.00
C ALA A 67 -8.99 1.58 19.45
N MET A 68 -8.22 0.56 19.83
CA MET A 68 -8.32 -0.07 21.15
C MET A 68 -7.55 0.66 22.25
N GLN A 69 -6.91 1.78 21.95
CA GLN A 69 -6.11 2.55 22.91
C GLN A 69 -6.36 4.05 22.74
N ASN A 70 -6.00 4.84 23.74
CA ASN A 70 -6.17 6.29 23.72
C ASN A 70 -4.94 7.06 24.21
N LYS A 71 -3.81 6.39 24.40
CA LYS A 71 -2.56 7.00 24.85
C LYS A 71 -1.79 7.68 23.71
N VAL A 72 -1.86 7.09 22.53
CA VAL A 72 -1.26 7.64 21.31
C VAL A 72 -2.38 8.19 20.44
N ASP A 73 -2.32 9.46 20.13
CA ASP A 73 -3.36 10.18 19.40
C ASP A 73 -2.77 11.01 18.24
N GLY A 74 -3.64 11.82 17.63
CA GLY A 74 -3.28 12.65 16.50
C GLY A 74 -3.10 11.84 15.22
N ILE A 75 -2.14 12.21 14.40
CA ILE A 75 -1.88 11.53 13.12
C ILE A 75 -1.08 10.27 13.36
N ILE A 76 -1.63 9.12 12.97
CA ILE A 76 -1.01 7.80 13.10
C ILE A 76 -0.93 7.13 11.73
N ASN A 77 0.28 6.80 11.29
CA ASN A 77 0.47 6.07 10.03
C ASN A 77 0.25 4.58 10.26
N CYS A 78 -0.67 4.00 9.49
CA CYS A 78 -0.86 2.56 9.42
C CYS A 78 -0.20 2.07 8.12
N CYS A 79 0.98 1.50 8.25
CA CYS A 79 1.87 1.19 7.14
C CYS A 79 2.84 0.07 7.52
N THR A 80 3.64 -0.39 6.53
CA THR A 80 4.70 -1.37 6.79
C THR A 80 6.03 -0.72 7.18
N GLY A 81 6.26 0.52 6.76
CA GLY A 81 7.54 1.21 6.92
C GLY A 81 8.63 0.68 6.00
N ARG A 82 8.28 -0.20 5.06
CA ARG A 82 9.21 -0.85 4.12
C ARG A 82 8.81 -0.54 2.69
N PRO A 83 9.46 0.45 2.05
CA PRO A 83 9.16 0.76 0.66
C PRO A 83 9.69 -0.33 -0.27
N VAL A 84 8.86 -0.73 -1.22
CA VAL A 84 9.17 -1.74 -2.25
C VAL A 84 8.91 -1.12 -3.61
N SER A 85 9.76 -1.42 -4.61
CA SER A 85 9.54 -0.88 -5.95
C SER A 85 8.25 -1.42 -6.56
N LEU A 86 7.60 -0.60 -7.39
CA LEU A 86 6.40 -1.03 -8.10
C LEU A 86 6.67 -2.26 -8.96
N ALA A 87 7.83 -2.32 -9.61
CA ALA A 87 8.25 -3.47 -10.41
C ALA A 87 8.28 -4.75 -9.56
N GLU A 88 8.94 -4.69 -8.42
CA GLU A 88 9.07 -5.82 -7.50
C GLU A 88 7.70 -6.32 -7.01
N GLN A 89 6.83 -5.39 -6.63
CA GLN A 89 5.48 -5.73 -6.16
C GLN A 89 4.62 -6.34 -7.26
N VAL A 90 4.70 -5.80 -8.48
CA VAL A 90 3.94 -6.31 -9.64
C VAL A 90 4.46 -7.68 -10.09
N GLU A 91 5.78 -7.87 -10.15
CA GLU A 91 6.37 -9.18 -10.48
C GLU A 91 5.97 -10.24 -9.45
N LYS A 92 5.96 -9.88 -8.17
CA LYS A 92 5.47 -10.76 -7.11
C LYS A 92 4.01 -11.15 -7.34
N PHE A 93 3.16 -10.20 -7.67
CA PHE A 93 1.74 -10.44 -7.96
C PHE A 93 1.56 -11.40 -9.15
N ILE A 94 2.32 -11.18 -10.23
CA ILE A 94 2.30 -12.06 -11.41
C ILE A 94 2.68 -13.49 -11.02
N SER A 95 3.75 -13.63 -10.25
CA SER A 95 4.23 -14.94 -9.78
C SER A 95 3.23 -15.63 -8.84
N ASP A 96 2.72 -14.91 -7.85
CA ASP A 96 1.79 -15.45 -6.85
C ASP A 96 0.46 -15.93 -7.47
N ASN A 97 0.03 -15.29 -8.57
CA ASN A 97 -1.19 -15.65 -9.28
C ASN A 97 -0.96 -16.55 -10.49
N ASN A 98 0.25 -17.01 -10.71
CA ASN A 98 0.65 -17.87 -11.83
C ASN A 98 0.21 -17.30 -13.20
N LEU A 99 0.34 -15.98 -13.38
CA LEU A 99 -0.04 -15.31 -14.61
C LEU A 99 1.05 -15.50 -15.68
N ASN A 100 0.63 -15.82 -16.89
CA ASN A 100 1.51 -15.96 -18.05
C ASN A 100 1.58 -14.65 -18.84
N ILE A 101 2.11 -13.60 -18.19
CA ILE A 101 2.22 -12.26 -18.76
C ILE A 101 3.56 -11.64 -18.36
N LYS A 102 4.19 -10.90 -19.27
CA LYS A 102 5.47 -10.22 -19.03
C LYS A 102 5.28 -8.72 -19.10
N LEU A 103 5.99 -8.00 -18.24
CA LEU A 103 6.02 -6.55 -18.24
C LEU A 103 6.94 -6.04 -19.34
N GLU A 104 6.44 -5.10 -20.14
CA GLU A 104 7.24 -4.34 -21.10
C GLU A 104 7.78 -3.08 -20.41
N TYR A 105 8.91 -3.21 -19.76
CA TYR A 105 9.56 -2.09 -19.07
C TYR A 105 9.93 -0.98 -20.04
N GLY A 106 9.63 0.27 -19.65
CA GLY A 106 9.96 1.44 -20.45
C GLY A 106 8.98 1.72 -21.61
N ALA A 107 7.89 0.96 -21.73
CA ALA A 107 6.83 1.24 -22.71
C ALA A 107 6.18 2.60 -22.44
N PHE A 108 6.08 2.99 -21.17
CA PHE A 108 5.69 4.34 -20.75
C PHE A 108 6.88 5.00 -20.05
N LYS A 109 7.03 6.31 -20.28
CA LYS A 109 8.03 7.11 -19.58
C LYS A 109 7.65 7.30 -18.12
N ASP A 110 8.64 7.29 -17.24
CA ASP A 110 8.45 7.68 -15.85
C ASP A 110 8.07 9.16 -15.78
N ARG A 111 7.16 9.49 -14.87
CA ARG A 111 6.74 10.88 -14.65
C ARG A 111 7.80 11.60 -13.83
N PRO A 112 8.36 12.72 -14.33
CA PRO A 112 9.44 13.40 -13.62
C PRO A 112 9.02 14.06 -12.30
N TYR A 113 7.72 14.25 -12.10
CA TYR A 113 7.16 14.85 -10.87
C TYR A 113 6.73 13.82 -9.82
N ASP A 114 6.79 12.52 -10.13
CA ASP A 114 6.48 11.49 -9.14
C ASP A 114 7.62 11.36 -8.14
N SER A 115 7.29 11.27 -6.87
CA SER A 115 8.29 11.00 -5.84
C SER A 115 8.93 9.63 -6.05
N PRO A 116 10.27 9.53 -6.01
CA PRO A 116 10.95 8.25 -6.23
C PRO A 116 10.66 7.23 -5.12
N MET A 117 10.27 7.70 -3.93
CA MET A 117 9.99 6.84 -2.80
C MET A 117 8.98 7.49 -1.86
N VAL A 118 7.93 6.73 -1.51
CA VAL A 118 6.91 7.15 -0.55
C VAL A 118 6.69 6.04 0.46
N TRP A 119 6.92 6.33 1.74
CA TRP A 119 6.68 5.38 2.82
C TRP A 119 6.27 6.10 4.10
N GLY A 120 5.71 5.35 5.05
CA GLY A 120 5.26 5.90 6.31
C GLY A 120 6.21 5.61 7.47
N SER A 121 6.33 6.57 8.39
CA SER A 121 6.99 6.32 9.66
C SER A 121 6.07 5.52 10.58
N ARG A 122 6.59 4.46 11.17
CA ARG A 122 5.89 3.60 12.13
C ARG A 122 6.10 4.00 13.58
N ASP A 123 6.74 5.11 13.87
CA ASP A 123 7.14 5.47 15.23
C ASP A 123 5.96 5.47 16.21
N LYS A 124 4.85 6.11 15.85
CA LYS A 124 3.65 6.13 16.69
C LYS A 124 2.99 4.76 16.80
N PHE A 125 2.90 4.03 15.71
CA PHE A 125 2.33 2.68 15.72
C PHE A 125 3.17 1.72 16.55
N ASN A 126 4.49 1.81 16.48
CA ASN A 126 5.38 0.99 17.30
C ASN A 126 5.21 1.27 18.79
N ARG A 127 4.95 2.53 19.17
CA ARG A 127 4.60 2.86 20.57
C ARG A 127 3.31 2.16 21.02
N ILE A 128 2.31 2.08 20.14
CA ILE A 128 1.08 1.34 20.42
C ILE A 128 1.37 -0.14 20.62
N LEU A 129 2.18 -0.74 19.75
CA LEU A 129 2.57 -2.14 19.87
C LEU A 129 3.32 -2.43 21.18
N ASP A 130 4.20 -1.55 21.59
CA ASP A 130 4.98 -1.70 22.83
C ASP A 130 4.08 -1.70 24.08
N GLU A 131 2.97 -0.97 24.05
CA GLU A 131 1.97 -0.97 25.13
C GLU A 131 1.19 -2.29 25.25
N TYR A 132 1.14 -3.09 24.17
CA TYR A 132 0.44 -4.38 24.13
C TYR A 132 1.34 -5.60 24.44
N LYS A 133 2.61 -5.39 24.63
CA LYS A 133 3.55 -6.48 24.97
C LYS A 133 3.59 -6.82 26.46
#